data_7340cc70cf04ae15daa01f7b818a60f4
#
_entry.id   7340cc70cf04ae15daa01f7b818a60f4
#
_cell.length_a   1.000
_cell.length_b   1.000
_cell.length_c   1.000
_cell.angle_alpha   90.00
_cell.angle_beta   90.00
_cell.angle_gamma   90.00
#
_symmetry.space_group_name_H-M   'P 1'
#
loop_
_entity.id
_entity.type
_entity.pdbx_description
1 polymer ?
#
loop_
_entity_poly.entity_id
_entity_poly.type
_entity_poly.pdbx_seq_one_letter_code
_entity_poly.pdbx_strand_id
1 'polypeptide(L)'
;MKRILFISQALNQSYFDMVCDALGEDVMIDLITGSNIKPKHKNIKVLSSPPHNPMSLKSRLICWKSHFLYVLKFVKNNKQKYDLIFATSNPPINSYIGLFLKRKYKCPFIYMNWDIYPQVIRKTISNPLTNFICMLWSKWNRLNYPHIDRIITLGNIMAESIRHDSKKIKLTVIPLPVDTDLLKPLKKNENQFAINHQLDGKFVVLYSGKMGRGHNIEIILEAAKFLKGTDDIKFVFIGNGEKVALIKEFLRNENINNVLLLPLQSDEIFPLSMAVGDIGIVSQEKMIAQLFMPSKVYSMMSCGEAIIGIGTGHDDLCRLIEENDIGEVIDNDDFNSLVVKIEKLYKDRSLLERYKINARKVAELNSVDNITALYKNLFNEFLNIDSVKPCSKNLSKLTSQ
;
A
#
# COMPACT_ATOMS: atom_id res chain seq x y z
N MET A 1 18.22 -20.74 -18.86
CA MET A 1 17.90 -19.47 -18.24
C MET A 1 16.38 -19.33 -18.25
N LYS A 2 15.74 -19.15 -17.09
CA LYS A 2 14.29 -18.97 -16.96
C LYS A 2 13.87 -17.62 -17.49
N ARG A 3 12.64 -17.51 -17.98
CA ARG A 3 12.09 -16.25 -18.51
C ARG A 3 10.71 -15.96 -17.94
N ILE A 4 10.53 -14.76 -17.43
CA ILE A 4 9.28 -14.29 -16.82
C ILE A 4 8.68 -13.17 -17.67
N LEU A 5 7.35 -13.20 -17.84
CA LEU A 5 6.59 -12.06 -18.32
C LEU A 5 5.91 -11.37 -17.13
N PHE A 6 6.39 -10.16 -16.82
CA PHE A 6 5.82 -9.32 -15.77
C PHE A 6 4.90 -8.26 -16.39
N ILE A 7 3.65 -8.14 -15.92
CA ILE A 7 2.65 -7.25 -16.48
C ILE A 7 2.06 -6.36 -15.39
N SER A 8 2.28 -5.06 -15.51
CA SER A 8 1.71 -4.05 -14.60
C SER A 8 1.66 -2.68 -15.28
N GLN A 9 0.48 -2.11 -15.51
CA GLN A 9 0.36 -0.82 -16.20
C GLN A 9 0.92 0.34 -15.37
N ALA A 10 0.67 0.35 -14.06
CA ALA A 10 1.29 1.31 -13.14
C ALA A 10 2.10 0.55 -12.09
N LEU A 11 3.38 0.86 -12.04
CA LEU A 11 4.36 0.16 -11.21
C LEU A 11 5.30 1.17 -10.57
N ASN A 12 5.60 0.97 -9.29
CA ASN A 12 6.61 1.74 -8.57
C ASN A 12 8.00 1.13 -8.83
N GLN A 13 9.02 1.97 -8.98
CA GLN A 13 10.40 1.56 -9.23
C GLN A 13 10.92 0.65 -8.11
N SER A 14 10.79 1.06 -6.85
CA SER A 14 11.33 0.31 -5.70
C SER A 14 10.70 -1.07 -5.56
N TYR A 15 9.37 -1.19 -5.78
CA TYR A 15 8.70 -2.49 -5.78
C TYR A 15 9.18 -3.38 -6.93
N PHE A 16 9.37 -2.82 -8.12
CA PHE A 16 9.89 -3.55 -9.27
C PHE A 16 11.31 -4.06 -9.02
N ASP A 17 12.18 -3.19 -8.49
CA ASP A 17 13.56 -3.54 -8.16
C ASP A 17 13.61 -4.68 -7.14
N MET A 18 12.79 -4.61 -6.09
CA MET A 18 12.65 -5.67 -5.09
C MET A 18 12.22 -7.01 -5.71
N VAL A 19 11.25 -7.00 -6.64
CA VAL A 19 10.81 -8.22 -7.33
C VAL A 19 11.95 -8.78 -8.21
N CYS A 20 12.72 -7.91 -8.88
CA CYS A 20 13.87 -8.32 -9.67
C CYS A 20 14.97 -8.94 -8.80
N ASP A 21 15.26 -8.33 -7.64
CA ASP A 21 16.23 -8.86 -6.67
C ASP A 21 15.79 -10.24 -6.14
N ALA A 22 14.48 -10.42 -5.91
CA ALA A 22 13.92 -11.72 -5.51
C ALA A 22 14.09 -12.81 -6.60
N LEU A 23 14.04 -12.43 -7.87
CA LEU A 23 14.19 -13.34 -9.02
C LEU A 23 15.65 -13.66 -9.36
N GLY A 24 16.55 -12.71 -9.06
CA GLY A 24 17.98 -12.83 -9.34
C GLY A 24 18.35 -12.56 -10.81
N GLU A 25 19.65 -12.42 -11.07
CA GLU A 25 20.19 -12.05 -12.39
C GLU A 25 20.12 -13.18 -13.43
N ASP A 26 19.98 -14.43 -12.99
CA ASP A 26 19.86 -15.60 -13.86
C ASP A 26 18.49 -15.77 -14.51
N VAL A 27 17.53 -14.88 -14.20
CA VAL A 27 16.19 -14.89 -14.75
C VAL A 27 16.01 -13.74 -15.71
N MET A 28 15.59 -14.01 -16.95
CA MET A 28 15.22 -12.99 -17.94
C MET A 28 13.83 -12.44 -17.62
N ILE A 29 13.69 -11.13 -17.58
CA ILE A 29 12.41 -10.45 -17.26
C ILE A 29 11.98 -9.57 -18.44
N ASP A 30 10.85 -9.90 -19.06
CA ASP A 30 10.16 -9.02 -19.99
C ASP A 30 9.05 -8.28 -19.20
N LEU A 31 9.23 -6.98 -18.93
CA LEU A 31 8.27 -6.14 -18.21
C LEU A 31 7.38 -5.37 -19.19
N ILE A 32 6.06 -5.56 -19.14
CA ILE A 32 5.10 -4.70 -19.83
C ILE A 32 4.52 -3.71 -18.82
N THR A 33 4.85 -2.42 -19.00
CA THR A 33 4.40 -1.36 -18.08
C THR A 33 4.15 -0.04 -18.80
N GLY A 34 3.23 0.77 -18.24
CA GLY A 34 3.01 2.17 -18.61
C GLY A 34 3.78 3.17 -17.75
N SER A 35 4.52 2.67 -16.73
CA SER A 35 5.39 3.48 -15.88
C SER A 35 6.77 3.66 -16.50
N ASN A 36 7.43 4.77 -16.17
CA ASN A 36 8.82 5.00 -16.57
C ASN A 36 9.77 4.26 -15.63
N ILE A 37 9.99 2.97 -15.90
CA ILE A 37 10.86 2.09 -15.12
C ILE A 37 12.25 2.07 -15.73
N LYS A 38 13.27 2.29 -14.91
CA LYS A 38 14.70 2.18 -15.30
C LYS A 38 15.23 0.82 -14.82
N PRO A 39 15.55 -0.12 -15.72
CA PRO A 39 16.05 -1.42 -15.33
C PRO A 39 17.44 -1.31 -14.70
N LYS A 40 17.65 -1.96 -13.54
CA LYS A 40 18.96 -2.03 -12.89
C LYS A 40 19.92 -3.05 -13.55
N HIS A 41 19.36 -4.11 -14.16
CA HIS A 41 20.13 -5.25 -14.68
C HIS A 41 19.89 -5.47 -16.17
N LYS A 42 20.89 -6.04 -16.85
CA LYS A 42 20.87 -6.30 -18.31
C LYS A 42 19.88 -7.41 -18.73
N ASN A 43 19.50 -8.28 -17.80
CA ASN A 43 18.52 -9.35 -18.00
C ASN A 43 17.05 -8.85 -18.03
N ILE A 44 16.84 -7.55 -17.88
CA ILE A 44 15.50 -6.92 -17.85
C ILE A 44 15.24 -6.17 -19.16
N LYS A 45 14.14 -6.53 -19.83
CA LYS A 45 13.63 -5.82 -21.01
C LYS A 45 12.32 -5.11 -20.66
N VAL A 46 12.32 -3.78 -20.72
CA VAL A 46 11.12 -2.97 -20.51
C VAL A 46 10.40 -2.73 -21.83
N LEU A 47 9.10 -3.03 -21.84
CA LEU A 47 8.18 -2.88 -22.96
C LEU A 47 7.11 -1.86 -22.57
N SER A 48 7.24 -0.63 -23.10
CA SER A 48 6.38 0.49 -22.74
C SER A 48 4.97 0.33 -23.32
N SER A 49 4.00 0.11 -22.44
CA SER A 49 2.57 0.14 -22.76
C SER A 49 1.98 1.55 -22.54
N PRO A 50 0.75 1.84 -23.00
CA PRO A 50 0.10 3.11 -22.70
C PRO A 50 0.05 3.40 -21.20
N PRO A 51 0.37 4.66 -20.78
CA PRO A 51 0.47 5.03 -19.38
C PRO A 51 -0.89 4.97 -18.67
N HIS A 52 -0.86 4.81 -17.35
CA HIS A 52 -2.05 4.89 -16.52
C HIS A 52 -2.42 6.36 -16.26
N ASN A 53 -3.70 6.71 -16.51
CA ASN A 53 -4.24 8.02 -16.18
C ASN A 53 -5.43 7.89 -15.23
N PRO A 54 -5.26 8.19 -13.93
CA PRO A 54 -6.26 7.97 -12.90
C PRO A 54 -7.28 9.12 -12.72
N MET A 55 -7.29 10.15 -13.57
CA MET A 55 -8.08 11.37 -13.36
C MET A 55 -9.59 11.15 -13.29
N SER A 56 -10.14 10.16 -14.02
CA SER A 56 -11.56 9.82 -13.98
C SER A 56 -11.78 8.33 -14.24
N LEU A 57 -12.99 7.83 -13.92
CA LEU A 57 -13.33 6.44 -14.24
C LEU A 57 -13.27 6.19 -15.75
N LYS A 58 -13.76 7.13 -16.56
CA LYS A 58 -13.72 7.05 -18.03
C LYS A 58 -12.26 6.97 -18.55
N SER A 59 -11.37 7.82 -18.03
CA SER A 59 -9.96 7.78 -18.42
C SER A 59 -9.29 6.46 -18.00
N ARG A 60 -9.61 5.93 -16.82
CA ARG A 60 -9.12 4.60 -16.37
C ARG A 60 -9.54 3.49 -17.30
N LEU A 61 -10.82 3.43 -17.70
CA LEU A 61 -11.34 2.41 -18.61
C LEU A 61 -10.68 2.48 -20.00
N ILE A 62 -10.45 3.68 -20.51
CA ILE A 62 -9.73 3.90 -21.79
C ILE A 62 -8.28 3.38 -21.66
N CYS A 63 -7.59 3.72 -20.57
CA CYS A 63 -6.22 3.26 -20.32
C CYS A 63 -6.15 1.73 -20.18
N TRP A 64 -7.08 1.12 -19.47
CA TRP A 64 -7.16 -0.35 -19.32
C TRP A 64 -7.38 -1.05 -20.66
N LYS A 65 -8.30 -0.50 -21.50
CA LYS A 65 -8.53 -0.99 -22.87
C LYS A 65 -7.26 -0.89 -23.72
N SER A 66 -6.59 0.26 -23.70
CA SER A 66 -5.37 0.50 -24.47
C SER A 66 -4.23 -0.43 -24.03
N HIS A 67 -4.06 -0.63 -22.72
CA HIS A 67 -3.10 -1.58 -22.17
C HIS A 67 -3.41 -3.02 -22.60
N PHE A 68 -4.66 -3.44 -22.50
CA PHE A 68 -5.12 -4.75 -22.94
C PHE A 68 -4.80 -5.00 -24.42
N LEU A 69 -5.15 -4.05 -25.31
CA LEU A 69 -4.85 -4.15 -26.74
C LEU A 69 -3.36 -4.20 -27.03
N TYR A 70 -2.56 -3.45 -26.27
CA TYR A 70 -1.10 -3.50 -26.36
C TYR A 70 -0.57 -4.90 -26.03
N VAL A 71 -1.01 -5.47 -24.91
CA VAL A 71 -0.60 -6.82 -24.50
C VAL A 71 -1.01 -7.86 -25.53
N LEU A 72 -2.22 -7.79 -26.09
CA LEU A 72 -2.66 -8.72 -27.15
C LEU A 72 -1.77 -8.61 -28.39
N LYS A 73 -1.45 -7.38 -28.83
CA LYS A 73 -0.54 -7.14 -29.97
C LYS A 73 0.85 -7.72 -29.70
N PHE A 74 1.40 -7.47 -28.49
CA PHE A 74 2.66 -8.04 -28.07
C PHE A 74 2.64 -9.56 -28.15
N VAL A 75 1.62 -10.19 -27.55
CA VAL A 75 1.49 -11.66 -27.51
C VAL A 75 1.32 -12.28 -28.89
N LYS A 76 0.66 -11.59 -29.84
CA LYS A 76 0.53 -12.04 -31.24
C LYS A 76 1.87 -12.05 -31.96
N ASN A 77 2.71 -11.08 -31.72
CA ASN A 77 3.99 -10.87 -32.42
C ASN A 77 5.18 -11.54 -31.71
N ASN A 78 5.02 -11.94 -30.44
CA ASN A 78 6.08 -12.50 -29.63
C ASN A 78 6.10 -14.02 -29.72
N LYS A 79 7.23 -14.58 -30.17
CA LYS A 79 7.49 -16.03 -30.28
C LYS A 79 8.18 -16.61 -29.04
N GLN A 80 8.57 -15.77 -28.07
CA GLN A 80 9.26 -16.22 -26.86
C GLN A 80 8.34 -17.09 -26.01
N LYS A 81 8.93 -18.09 -25.35
CA LYS A 81 8.26 -18.88 -24.31
C LYS A 81 8.58 -18.29 -22.95
N TYR A 82 7.64 -18.39 -22.04
CA TYR A 82 7.80 -17.96 -20.64
C TYR A 82 7.65 -19.14 -19.70
N ASP A 83 8.43 -19.14 -18.63
CA ASP A 83 8.37 -20.13 -17.55
C ASP A 83 7.41 -19.71 -16.43
N LEU A 84 7.10 -18.42 -16.33
CA LEU A 84 6.18 -17.85 -15.35
C LEU A 84 5.54 -16.56 -15.90
N ILE A 85 4.25 -16.37 -15.62
CA ILE A 85 3.57 -15.08 -15.76
C ILE A 85 3.41 -14.49 -14.36
N PHE A 86 3.84 -13.26 -14.18
CA PHE A 86 3.59 -12.47 -12.98
C PHE A 86 2.83 -11.20 -13.36
N ALA A 87 1.68 -10.94 -12.75
CA ALA A 87 0.90 -9.74 -13.07
C ALA A 87 0.31 -9.12 -11.81
N THR A 88 0.11 -7.80 -11.84
CA THR A 88 -0.50 -7.06 -10.74
C THR A 88 -1.94 -6.67 -11.06
N SER A 89 -2.73 -6.30 -10.03
CA SER A 89 -4.11 -5.82 -10.17
C SER A 89 -4.23 -4.44 -10.82
N ASN A 90 -3.15 -3.89 -11.35
CA ASN A 90 -3.15 -2.62 -12.06
C ASN A 90 -2.79 -2.80 -13.55
N PRO A 91 -3.81 -2.87 -14.44
CA PRO A 91 -5.26 -2.85 -14.17
C PRO A 91 -5.81 -4.24 -13.75
N PRO A 92 -7.00 -4.29 -13.14
CA PRO A 92 -7.58 -5.56 -12.65
C PRO A 92 -7.85 -6.58 -13.76
N ILE A 93 -7.97 -6.16 -15.02
CA ILE A 93 -8.08 -7.04 -16.19
C ILE A 93 -6.84 -7.94 -16.38
N ASN A 94 -5.71 -7.61 -15.76
CA ASN A 94 -4.49 -8.42 -15.83
C ASN A 94 -4.67 -9.82 -15.25
N SER A 95 -5.65 -10.04 -14.35
CA SER A 95 -6.00 -11.38 -13.88
C SER A 95 -6.46 -12.30 -15.03
N TYR A 96 -7.25 -11.78 -15.98
CA TYR A 96 -7.74 -12.51 -17.14
C TYR A 96 -6.68 -12.62 -18.23
N ILE A 97 -5.89 -11.57 -18.44
CA ILE A 97 -4.74 -11.59 -19.33
C ILE A 97 -3.77 -12.68 -18.89
N GLY A 98 -3.43 -12.74 -17.59
CA GLY A 98 -2.55 -13.75 -17.02
C GLY A 98 -3.07 -15.17 -17.21
N LEU A 99 -4.37 -15.42 -17.01
CA LEU A 99 -5.00 -16.71 -17.26
C LEU A 99 -4.97 -17.12 -18.74
N PHE A 100 -5.19 -16.17 -19.65
CA PHE A 100 -5.03 -16.41 -21.09
C PHE A 100 -3.58 -16.79 -21.43
N LEU A 101 -2.60 -16.05 -20.90
CA LEU A 101 -1.17 -16.28 -21.12
C LEU A 101 -0.70 -17.60 -20.51
N LYS A 102 -1.17 -17.94 -19.31
CA LYS A 102 -0.94 -19.24 -18.67
C LYS A 102 -1.32 -20.39 -19.60
N ARG A 103 -2.49 -20.34 -20.22
CA ARG A 103 -2.94 -21.35 -21.18
C ARG A 103 -2.11 -21.35 -22.45
N LYS A 104 -1.78 -20.16 -22.98
CA LYS A 104 -0.99 -20.03 -24.22
C LYS A 104 0.43 -20.55 -24.07
N TYR A 105 1.12 -20.17 -22.97
CA TYR A 105 2.52 -20.55 -22.76
C TYR A 105 2.70 -21.84 -21.95
N LYS A 106 1.60 -22.39 -21.41
CA LYS A 106 1.59 -23.59 -20.55
C LYS A 106 2.53 -23.46 -19.35
N CYS A 107 2.53 -22.30 -18.69
CA CYS A 107 3.35 -21.98 -17.54
C CYS A 107 2.49 -21.48 -16.37
N PRO A 108 2.98 -21.51 -15.13
CA PRO A 108 2.25 -20.99 -13.98
C PRO A 108 2.00 -19.48 -14.09
N PHE A 109 0.96 -19.05 -13.36
CA PHE A 109 0.55 -17.65 -13.26
C PHE A 109 0.39 -17.23 -11.79
N ILE A 110 1.15 -16.20 -11.39
CA ILE A 110 1.06 -15.55 -10.09
C ILE A 110 0.43 -14.17 -10.27
N TYR A 111 -0.56 -13.86 -9.45
CA TYR A 111 -1.30 -12.60 -9.50
C TYR A 111 -1.16 -11.82 -8.19
N MET A 112 -0.55 -10.63 -8.24
CA MET A 112 -0.46 -9.71 -7.10
C MET A 112 -1.71 -8.82 -7.06
N ASN A 113 -2.50 -8.97 -6.02
CA ASN A 113 -3.77 -8.28 -5.83
C ASN A 113 -3.63 -7.19 -4.75
N TRP A 114 -3.36 -5.95 -5.18
CA TRP A 114 -3.25 -4.78 -4.28
C TRP A 114 -4.60 -4.25 -3.83
N ASP A 115 -5.62 -4.34 -4.72
CA ASP A 115 -6.98 -3.85 -4.48
C ASP A 115 -8.00 -4.90 -4.91
N ILE A 116 -9.05 -5.09 -4.12
CA ILE A 116 -10.07 -6.10 -4.42
C ILE A 116 -11.12 -5.54 -5.38
N TYR A 117 -10.96 -5.85 -6.66
CA TYR A 117 -11.93 -5.54 -7.71
C TYR A 117 -12.92 -6.69 -7.95
N PRO A 118 -14.17 -6.38 -8.26
CA PRO A 118 -14.80 -5.08 -8.50
C PRO A 118 -15.32 -4.39 -7.23
N GLN A 119 -15.09 -4.93 -6.03
CA GLN A 119 -15.66 -4.43 -4.77
C GLN A 119 -15.32 -2.96 -4.51
N VAL A 120 -14.09 -2.52 -4.82
CA VAL A 120 -13.69 -1.11 -4.71
C VAL A 120 -14.60 -0.22 -5.58
N ILE A 121 -14.86 -0.60 -6.84
CA ILE A 121 -15.75 0.18 -7.73
C ILE A 121 -17.17 0.21 -7.19
N ARG A 122 -17.70 -0.95 -6.79
CA ARG A 122 -19.07 -1.08 -6.27
C ARG A 122 -19.32 -0.19 -5.05
N LYS A 123 -18.34 -0.08 -4.16
CA LYS A 123 -18.45 0.74 -2.95
C LYS A 123 -18.21 2.22 -3.22
N THR A 124 -17.42 2.56 -4.23
CA THR A 124 -17.12 3.96 -4.59
C THR A 124 -18.20 4.59 -5.48
N ILE A 125 -18.88 3.78 -6.31
CA ILE A 125 -19.88 4.26 -7.29
C ILE A 125 -21.18 3.49 -7.05
N SER A 126 -22.10 4.13 -6.31
CA SER A 126 -23.37 3.52 -5.96
C SER A 126 -24.46 3.90 -6.98
N ASN A 127 -24.61 3.10 -8.04
CA ASN A 127 -25.78 3.14 -8.92
C ASN A 127 -26.18 1.73 -9.39
N PRO A 128 -27.46 1.50 -9.78
CA PRO A 128 -27.96 0.16 -10.10
C PRO A 128 -27.18 -0.53 -11.24
N LEU A 129 -26.80 0.21 -12.27
CA LEU A 129 -26.07 -0.34 -13.43
C LEU A 129 -24.65 -0.78 -13.02
N THR A 130 -23.93 0.06 -12.28
CA THR A 130 -22.61 -0.29 -11.76
C THR A 130 -22.68 -1.50 -10.83
N ASN A 131 -23.66 -1.55 -9.94
CA ASN A 131 -23.88 -2.69 -9.05
C ASN A 131 -24.11 -3.98 -9.82
N PHE A 132 -24.92 -3.95 -10.87
CA PHE A 132 -25.18 -5.12 -11.74
C PHE A 132 -23.90 -5.58 -12.47
N ILE A 133 -23.14 -4.64 -13.06
CA ILE A 133 -21.87 -4.95 -13.73
C ILE A 133 -20.88 -5.55 -12.72
N CYS A 134 -20.74 -4.97 -11.54
CA CYS A 134 -19.86 -5.48 -10.50
C CYS A 134 -20.29 -6.86 -9.99
N MET A 135 -21.59 -7.14 -9.91
CA MET A 135 -22.10 -8.46 -9.55
C MET A 135 -21.69 -9.52 -10.60
N LEU A 136 -21.85 -9.22 -11.88
CA LEU A 136 -21.41 -10.12 -12.97
C LEU A 136 -19.91 -10.33 -12.94
N TRP A 137 -19.14 -9.26 -12.69
CA TRP A 137 -17.69 -9.32 -12.59
C TRP A 137 -17.24 -10.15 -11.38
N SER A 138 -17.85 -9.99 -10.21
CA SER A 138 -17.57 -10.83 -9.03
C SER A 138 -17.85 -12.30 -9.31
N LYS A 139 -18.97 -12.60 -9.98
CA LYS A 139 -19.28 -13.97 -10.41
C LYS A 139 -18.23 -14.53 -11.36
N TRP A 140 -17.72 -13.70 -12.27
CA TRP A 140 -16.65 -14.07 -13.20
C TRP A 140 -15.32 -14.31 -12.47
N ASN A 141 -14.97 -13.48 -11.49
CA ASN A 141 -13.80 -13.70 -10.63
C ASN A 141 -13.89 -15.04 -9.90
N ARG A 142 -15.07 -15.34 -9.30
CA ARG A 142 -15.31 -16.61 -8.59
C ARG A 142 -15.02 -17.84 -9.47
N LEU A 143 -15.35 -17.78 -10.76
CA LEU A 143 -15.10 -18.87 -11.71
C LEU A 143 -13.63 -18.96 -12.15
N ASN A 144 -12.93 -17.84 -12.24
CA ASN A 144 -11.60 -17.77 -12.84
C ASN A 144 -10.45 -17.78 -11.83
N TYR A 145 -10.59 -17.17 -10.65
CA TYR A 145 -9.53 -17.11 -9.65
C TYR A 145 -9.02 -18.47 -9.16
N PRO A 146 -9.85 -19.54 -9.05
CA PRO A 146 -9.34 -20.88 -8.73
C PRO A 146 -8.36 -21.46 -9.75
N HIS A 147 -8.28 -20.90 -10.95
CA HIS A 147 -7.34 -21.32 -12.00
C HIS A 147 -6.02 -20.56 -11.98
N ILE A 148 -5.86 -19.53 -11.11
CA ILE A 148 -4.60 -18.84 -10.85
C ILE A 148 -3.77 -19.71 -9.91
N ASP A 149 -2.47 -19.91 -10.20
CA ASP A 149 -1.63 -20.82 -9.42
C ASP A 149 -1.33 -20.26 -8.04
N ARG A 150 -1.19 -18.92 -7.93
CA ARG A 150 -1.05 -18.21 -6.66
C ARG A 150 -1.59 -16.78 -6.78
N ILE A 151 -2.41 -16.37 -5.82
CA ILE A 151 -2.77 -14.98 -5.64
C ILE A 151 -2.04 -14.46 -4.40
N ILE A 152 -1.34 -13.33 -4.55
CA ILE A 152 -0.71 -12.62 -3.45
C ILE A 152 -1.64 -11.49 -3.03
N THR A 153 -1.81 -11.27 -1.72
CA THR A 153 -2.55 -10.15 -1.15
C THR A 153 -1.80 -9.56 0.04
N LEU A 154 -2.21 -8.39 0.51
CA LEU A 154 -1.45 -7.59 1.47
C LEU A 154 -1.80 -7.87 2.93
N GLY A 155 -2.97 -8.46 3.18
CA GLY A 155 -3.44 -8.74 4.53
C GLY A 155 -4.40 -9.93 4.59
N ASN A 156 -4.66 -10.40 5.82
CA ASN A 156 -5.47 -11.58 6.06
C ASN A 156 -6.96 -11.32 5.82
N ILE A 157 -7.48 -10.13 6.17
CA ILE A 157 -8.89 -9.75 5.89
C ILE A 157 -9.12 -9.64 4.38
N MET A 158 -8.15 -9.08 3.64
CA MET A 158 -8.19 -9.09 2.18
C MET A 158 -8.19 -10.53 1.63
N ALA A 159 -7.36 -11.42 2.19
CA ALA A 159 -7.32 -12.82 1.81
C ALA A 159 -8.65 -13.53 2.07
N GLU A 160 -9.26 -13.31 3.23
CA GLU A 160 -10.58 -13.84 3.59
C GLU A 160 -11.66 -13.35 2.64
N SER A 161 -11.67 -12.06 2.29
CA SER A 161 -12.60 -11.46 1.34
C SER A 161 -12.52 -12.11 -0.04
N ILE A 162 -11.31 -12.47 -0.51
CA ILE A 162 -11.10 -13.18 -1.77
C ILE A 162 -11.51 -14.66 -1.62
N ARG A 163 -11.16 -15.31 -0.51
CA ARG A 163 -11.44 -16.73 -0.24
C ARG A 163 -12.92 -17.01 -0.03
N HIS A 164 -13.69 -16.02 0.43
CA HIS A 164 -15.15 -16.11 0.53
C HIS A 164 -15.80 -16.49 -0.80
N ASP A 165 -15.19 -16.10 -1.92
CA ASP A 165 -15.67 -16.42 -3.25
C ASP A 165 -15.41 -17.89 -3.65
N SER A 166 -14.30 -18.51 -3.17
CA SER A 166 -14.02 -19.94 -3.38
C SER A 166 -12.88 -20.44 -2.50
N LYS A 167 -13.12 -21.54 -1.77
CA LYS A 167 -12.08 -22.24 -0.97
C LYS A 167 -10.93 -22.85 -1.80
N LYS A 168 -11.12 -22.95 -3.14
CA LYS A 168 -10.09 -23.50 -4.05
C LYS A 168 -9.01 -22.50 -4.45
N ILE A 169 -9.17 -21.22 -4.07
CA ILE A 169 -8.20 -20.17 -4.39
C ILE A 169 -6.94 -20.34 -3.52
N LYS A 170 -5.79 -20.42 -4.16
CA LYS A 170 -4.48 -20.47 -3.50
C LYS A 170 -3.99 -19.06 -3.22
N LEU A 171 -3.97 -18.67 -1.96
CA LEU A 171 -3.61 -17.34 -1.48
C LEU A 171 -2.32 -17.40 -0.67
N THR A 172 -1.51 -16.34 -0.80
CA THR A 172 -0.38 -16.03 0.06
C THR A 172 -0.47 -14.58 0.47
N VAL A 173 -0.31 -14.30 1.75
CA VAL A 173 -0.23 -12.93 2.26
C VAL A 173 1.24 -12.52 2.27
N ILE A 174 1.57 -11.44 1.56
CA ILE A 174 2.89 -10.80 1.59
C ILE A 174 2.64 -9.30 1.77
N PRO A 175 3.02 -8.74 2.93
CA PRO A 175 2.85 -7.31 3.21
C PRO A 175 3.64 -6.42 2.25
N LEU A 176 3.37 -5.12 2.28
CA LEU A 176 4.16 -4.15 1.51
C LEU A 176 5.55 -3.96 2.14
N PRO A 177 6.59 -3.88 1.31
CA PRO A 177 7.94 -3.58 1.78
C PRO A 177 8.06 -2.12 2.23
N VAL A 178 8.95 -1.86 3.17
CA VAL A 178 9.41 -0.53 3.56
C VAL A 178 10.92 -0.48 3.64
N ASP A 179 11.51 0.61 3.12
CA ASP A 179 12.93 0.87 3.22
C ASP A 179 13.24 1.41 4.62
N THR A 180 13.69 0.52 5.51
CA THR A 180 13.98 0.82 6.91
C THR A 180 15.32 1.53 7.12
N ASP A 181 16.18 1.56 6.11
CA ASP A 181 17.45 2.31 6.14
C ASP A 181 17.22 3.76 5.75
N LEU A 182 16.36 4.00 4.76
CA LEU A 182 15.95 5.34 4.35
C LEU A 182 14.99 5.98 5.36
N LEU A 183 13.98 5.24 5.82
CA LEU A 183 12.97 5.70 6.77
C LEU A 183 13.29 5.17 8.16
N LYS A 184 13.81 6.04 9.02
CA LYS A 184 14.21 5.69 10.38
C LYS A 184 13.86 6.81 11.36
N PRO A 185 13.71 6.46 12.66
CA PRO A 185 13.51 7.46 13.70
C PRO A 185 14.64 8.49 13.73
N LEU A 186 14.29 9.76 13.84
CA LEU A 186 15.23 10.86 14.02
C LEU A 186 14.79 11.71 15.21
N LYS A 187 15.76 12.22 15.96
CA LYS A 187 15.46 13.23 16.98
C LYS A 187 15.08 14.54 16.30
N LYS A 188 14.01 15.19 16.78
CA LYS A 188 13.50 16.42 16.16
C LYS A 188 14.52 17.56 16.15
N ASN A 189 15.35 17.67 17.18
CA ASN A 189 16.43 18.66 17.26
C ASN A 189 17.62 18.38 16.30
N GLU A 190 17.69 17.17 15.73
CA GLU A 190 18.66 16.78 14.69
C GLU A 190 18.02 16.73 13.29
N ASN A 191 16.68 16.91 13.20
CA ASN A 191 15.91 16.83 11.96
C ASN A 191 15.72 18.24 11.38
N GLN A 192 16.40 18.54 10.27
CA GLN A 192 16.36 19.86 9.64
C GLN A 192 14.92 20.25 9.21
N PHE A 193 14.06 19.29 8.83
CA PHE A 193 12.67 19.58 8.51
C PHE A 193 11.89 20.02 9.77
N ALA A 194 12.11 19.36 10.91
CA ALA A 194 11.48 19.76 12.17
C ALA A 194 11.92 21.16 12.62
N ILE A 195 13.21 21.44 12.51
CA ILE A 195 13.78 22.77 12.86
C ILE A 195 13.19 23.87 11.97
N ASN A 196 13.18 23.66 10.65
CA ASN A 196 12.68 24.64 9.67
C ASN A 196 11.20 24.97 9.85
N HIS A 197 10.42 24.02 10.38
CA HIS A 197 8.99 24.20 10.62
C HIS A 197 8.61 24.42 12.09
N GLN A 198 9.60 24.68 12.97
CA GLN A 198 9.39 24.95 14.40
C GLN A 198 8.62 23.81 15.12
N LEU A 199 8.92 22.58 14.73
CA LEU A 199 8.36 21.35 15.31
C LEU A 199 9.26 20.74 16.38
N ASP A 200 10.46 21.29 16.57
CA ASP A 200 11.36 20.89 17.64
C ASP A 200 10.70 21.19 19.00
N GLY A 201 10.75 20.22 19.91
CA GLY A 201 10.06 20.28 21.20
C GLY A 201 8.53 20.17 21.15
N LYS A 202 7.91 20.05 19.97
CA LYS A 202 6.46 19.88 19.85
C LYS A 202 6.06 18.41 19.76
N PHE A 203 4.85 18.12 20.23
CA PHE A 203 4.19 16.84 20.03
C PHE A 203 3.45 16.85 18.68
N VAL A 204 3.90 16.04 17.74
CA VAL A 204 3.43 16.10 16.35
C VAL A 204 2.48 14.94 16.04
N VAL A 205 1.28 15.29 15.65
CA VAL A 205 0.28 14.39 15.05
C VAL A 205 0.38 14.53 13.53
N LEU A 206 0.97 13.52 12.87
CA LEU A 206 1.30 13.56 11.45
C LEU A 206 0.23 12.85 10.61
N TYR A 207 -0.23 13.51 9.55
CA TYR A 207 -0.91 12.90 8.42
C TYR A 207 -0.08 13.14 7.15
N SER A 208 0.47 12.10 6.56
CA SER A 208 1.28 12.21 5.33
C SER A 208 0.70 11.36 4.21
N GLY A 209 0.55 11.93 3.01
CA GLY A 209 0.13 11.26 1.81
C GLY A 209 -1.08 11.88 1.10
N LYS A 210 -1.79 11.08 0.30
CA LYS A 210 -2.93 11.56 -0.48
C LYS A 210 -4.12 11.90 0.41
N MET A 211 -4.68 13.10 0.24
CA MET A 211 -5.87 13.62 0.92
C MET A 211 -7.06 13.54 -0.04
N GLY A 212 -7.47 12.30 -0.38
CA GLY A 212 -8.57 12.03 -1.31
C GLY A 212 -9.88 11.73 -0.59
N ARG A 213 -10.95 11.45 -1.38
CA ARG A 213 -12.29 11.15 -0.86
C ARG A 213 -12.34 9.94 0.07
N GLY A 214 -11.45 8.98 -0.08
CA GLY A 214 -11.38 7.76 0.74
C GLY A 214 -10.67 7.95 2.09
N HIS A 215 -10.48 9.18 2.57
CA HIS A 215 -9.81 9.49 3.83
C HIS A 215 -10.62 10.48 4.65
N ASN A 216 -10.91 10.14 5.91
CA ASN A 216 -11.67 11.01 6.82
C ASN A 216 -10.75 12.08 7.44
N ILE A 217 -10.46 13.14 6.65
CA ILE A 217 -9.62 14.28 7.08
C ILE A 217 -10.38 15.18 8.05
N GLU A 218 -11.68 15.26 7.89
CA GLU A 218 -12.57 16.14 8.65
C GLU A 218 -12.47 15.88 10.15
N ILE A 219 -12.49 14.61 10.56
CA ILE A 219 -12.38 14.23 11.98
C ILE A 219 -11.03 14.65 12.58
N ILE A 220 -9.95 14.64 11.77
CA ILE A 220 -8.62 15.05 12.22
C ILE A 220 -8.58 16.57 12.41
N LEU A 221 -9.22 17.32 11.53
CA LEU A 221 -9.31 18.78 11.64
C LEU A 221 -10.14 19.22 12.84
N GLU A 222 -11.27 18.54 13.12
CA GLU A 222 -12.07 18.81 14.31
C GLU A 222 -11.29 18.49 15.59
N ALA A 223 -10.50 17.41 15.62
CA ALA A 223 -9.61 17.12 16.74
C ALA A 223 -8.53 18.21 16.92
N ALA A 224 -7.96 18.72 15.82
CA ALA A 224 -7.01 19.83 15.88
C ALA A 224 -7.67 21.12 16.43
N LYS A 225 -8.89 21.41 16.03
CA LYS A 225 -9.66 22.54 16.55
C LYS A 225 -9.93 22.40 18.05
N PHE A 226 -10.32 21.21 18.51
CA PHE A 226 -10.57 20.95 19.93
C PHE A 226 -9.31 21.13 20.78
N LEU A 227 -8.17 20.66 20.26
CA LEU A 227 -6.88 20.71 20.96
C LEU A 227 -6.08 22.00 20.72
N LYS A 228 -6.67 23.05 20.12
CA LYS A 228 -5.99 24.31 19.80
C LYS A 228 -5.45 25.07 21.02
N GLY A 229 -5.98 24.80 22.21
CA GLY A 229 -5.52 25.38 23.47
C GLY A 229 -4.27 24.71 24.07
N THR A 230 -3.79 23.62 23.46
CA THR A 230 -2.56 22.92 23.89
C THR A 230 -1.44 23.29 22.94
N ASP A 231 -0.66 24.33 23.25
CA ASP A 231 0.34 24.92 22.36
C ASP A 231 1.45 23.94 21.90
N ASP A 232 1.66 22.87 22.63
CA ASP A 232 2.66 21.87 22.32
C ASP A 232 2.20 20.82 21.32
N ILE A 233 0.88 20.67 21.11
CA ILE A 233 0.36 19.71 20.12
C ILE A 233 0.24 20.39 18.76
N LYS A 234 0.92 19.85 17.75
CA LYS A 234 0.88 20.31 16.37
C LYS A 234 0.37 19.21 15.44
N PHE A 235 -0.59 19.56 14.61
CA PHE A 235 -1.10 18.70 13.55
C PHE A 235 -0.40 19.07 12.25
N VAL A 236 0.27 18.10 11.62
CA VAL A 236 1.02 18.32 10.39
C VAL A 236 0.40 17.50 9.27
N PHE A 237 -0.11 18.18 8.25
CA PHE A 237 -0.65 17.56 7.04
C PHE A 237 0.34 17.77 5.90
N ILE A 238 0.83 16.67 5.32
CA ILE A 238 1.78 16.68 4.20
C ILE A 238 1.18 15.92 3.03
N GLY A 239 1.05 16.55 1.87
CA GLY A 239 0.60 15.84 0.69
C GLY A 239 -0.28 16.66 -0.27
N ASN A 240 -1.04 15.95 -1.09
CA ASN A 240 -1.95 16.52 -2.07
C ASN A 240 -3.27 15.77 -2.13
N GLY A 241 -4.24 16.32 -2.83
CA GLY A 241 -5.53 15.66 -3.04
C GLY A 241 -6.71 16.63 -3.03
N GLU A 242 -7.90 16.08 -3.26
CA GLU A 242 -9.14 16.85 -3.40
C GLU A 242 -9.51 17.60 -2.10
N LYS A 243 -9.15 17.04 -0.92
CA LYS A 243 -9.46 17.64 0.39
C LYS A 243 -8.49 18.73 0.85
N VAL A 244 -7.43 19.03 0.09
CA VAL A 244 -6.52 20.16 0.40
C VAL A 244 -7.27 21.49 0.41
N ALA A 245 -8.23 21.71 -0.49
CA ALA A 245 -9.06 22.92 -0.51
C ALA A 245 -9.91 23.04 0.77
N LEU A 246 -10.51 21.95 1.22
CA LEU A 246 -11.27 21.89 2.46
C LEU A 246 -10.40 22.24 3.69
N ILE A 247 -9.19 21.70 3.77
CA ILE A 247 -8.26 22.03 4.86
C ILE A 247 -7.96 23.53 4.86
N LYS A 248 -7.63 24.11 3.70
CA LYS A 248 -7.34 25.56 3.60
C LYS A 248 -8.52 26.44 4.00
N GLU A 249 -9.75 26.04 3.63
CA GLU A 249 -10.97 26.74 4.02
C GLU A 249 -11.21 26.65 5.52
N PHE A 250 -11.06 25.45 6.09
CA PHE A 250 -11.21 25.22 7.52
C PHE A 250 -10.23 26.08 8.33
N LEU A 251 -8.96 26.12 7.95
CA LEU A 251 -7.94 26.94 8.62
C LEU A 251 -8.24 28.44 8.59
N ARG A 252 -8.80 28.94 7.49
CA ARG A 252 -9.20 30.36 7.38
C ARG A 252 -10.39 30.71 8.27
N ASN A 253 -11.36 29.80 8.36
CA ASN A 253 -12.62 30.07 9.08
C ASN A 253 -12.48 29.93 10.60
N GLU A 254 -11.62 29.01 11.07
CA GLU A 254 -11.57 28.62 12.48
C GLU A 254 -10.43 29.27 13.27
N ASN A 255 -9.59 30.09 12.63
CA ASN A 255 -8.43 30.75 13.23
C ASN A 255 -7.57 29.78 14.09
N ILE A 256 -7.09 28.70 13.46
CA ILE A 256 -6.35 27.62 14.11
C ILE A 256 -4.86 27.82 13.87
N ASN A 257 -4.05 27.79 14.93
CA ASN A 257 -2.60 28.00 14.91
C ASN A 257 -1.77 26.74 15.16
N ASN A 258 -2.43 25.61 15.49
CA ASN A 258 -1.77 24.33 15.76
C ASN A 258 -1.77 23.36 14.57
N VAL A 259 -2.17 23.80 13.37
CA VAL A 259 -2.19 23.03 12.13
C VAL A 259 -1.21 23.59 11.12
N LEU A 260 -0.33 22.72 10.59
CA LEU A 260 0.58 23.01 9.50
C LEU A 260 0.19 22.18 8.27
N LEU A 261 -0.11 22.84 7.16
CA LEU A 261 -0.42 22.20 5.88
C LEU A 261 0.71 22.42 4.88
N LEU A 262 1.34 21.34 4.43
CA LEU A 262 2.47 21.35 3.51
C LEU A 262 2.17 20.54 2.24
N PRO A 263 2.76 20.93 1.10
CA PRO A 263 2.65 20.15 -0.13
C PRO A 263 3.39 18.81 0.00
N LEU A 264 3.20 17.94 -1.01
CA LEU A 264 4.00 16.74 -1.16
C LEU A 264 5.49 17.11 -1.20
N GLN A 265 6.30 16.44 -0.40
CA GLN A 265 7.74 16.68 -0.30
C GLN A 265 8.50 15.93 -1.40
N SER A 266 9.71 16.44 -1.74
CA SER A 266 10.62 15.74 -2.64
C SER A 266 11.14 14.45 -2.00
N ASP A 267 11.67 13.54 -2.81
CA ASP A 267 12.22 12.27 -2.33
C ASP A 267 13.36 12.46 -1.30
N GLU A 268 14.12 13.54 -1.40
CA GLU A 268 15.19 13.89 -0.46
C GLU A 268 14.66 14.38 0.90
N ILE A 269 13.54 15.10 0.90
CA ILE A 269 12.92 15.66 2.12
C ILE A 269 11.93 14.67 2.74
N PHE A 270 11.41 13.73 1.95
CA PHE A 270 10.40 12.78 2.40
C PHE A 270 10.79 12.01 3.68
N PRO A 271 12.03 11.45 3.81
CA PRO A 271 12.44 10.77 5.04
C PRO A 271 12.45 11.67 6.27
N LEU A 272 12.91 12.91 6.11
CA LEU A 272 12.94 13.89 7.19
C LEU A 272 11.53 14.30 7.62
N SER A 273 10.64 14.51 6.65
CA SER A 273 9.26 14.90 6.89
C SER A 273 8.42 13.79 7.52
N MET A 274 8.74 12.52 7.25
CA MET A 274 8.12 11.38 7.90
C MET A 274 8.60 11.19 9.34
N ALA A 275 9.86 11.52 9.63
CA ALA A 275 10.45 11.32 10.96
C ALA A 275 10.10 12.42 11.99
N VAL A 276 9.12 13.31 11.70
CA VAL A 276 8.68 14.33 12.67
C VAL A 276 7.53 13.87 13.56
N GLY A 277 6.80 12.84 13.15
CA GLY A 277 5.60 12.37 13.85
C GLY A 277 5.91 11.70 15.19
N ASP A 278 5.18 12.08 16.24
CA ASP A 278 5.06 11.25 17.46
C ASP A 278 3.93 10.25 17.26
N ILE A 279 2.84 10.71 16.62
CA ILE A 279 1.69 9.91 16.21
C ILE A 279 1.53 10.03 14.70
N GLY A 280 1.43 8.90 14.01
CA GLY A 280 1.01 8.81 12.62
C GLY A 280 -0.48 8.48 12.51
N ILE A 281 -1.25 9.31 11.82
CA ILE A 281 -2.67 9.01 11.57
C ILE A 281 -2.84 8.35 10.21
N VAL A 282 -3.46 7.17 10.22
CA VAL A 282 -3.84 6.43 9.01
C VAL A 282 -5.35 6.31 8.97
N SER A 283 -5.98 7.00 8.04
CA SER A 283 -7.44 7.00 7.89
C SER A 283 -7.87 6.28 6.62
N GLN A 284 -8.89 5.42 6.75
CA GLN A 284 -9.60 4.75 5.66
C GLN A 284 -11.10 4.96 5.84
N GLU A 285 -11.82 5.23 4.75
CA GLU A 285 -13.29 5.24 4.84
C GLU A 285 -13.85 3.84 5.05
N LYS A 286 -14.85 3.73 5.93
CA LYS A 286 -15.52 2.49 6.34
C LYS A 286 -15.92 1.58 5.18
N MET A 287 -16.38 2.18 4.06
CA MET A 287 -16.88 1.41 2.93
C MET A 287 -15.81 0.62 2.17
N ILE A 288 -14.53 1.02 2.25
CA ILE A 288 -13.44 0.46 1.45
C ILE A 288 -12.28 -0.09 2.28
N ALA A 289 -12.30 0.07 3.60
CA ALA A 289 -11.20 -0.28 4.49
C ALA A 289 -10.73 -1.75 4.38
N GLN A 290 -11.63 -2.69 4.11
CA GLN A 290 -11.29 -4.12 3.96
C GLN A 290 -10.75 -4.50 2.56
N LEU A 291 -10.65 -3.55 1.63
CA LEU A 291 -10.39 -3.84 0.21
C LEU A 291 -8.97 -3.54 -0.23
N PHE A 292 -8.20 -2.85 0.59
CA PHE A 292 -6.79 -2.54 0.36
C PHE A 292 -6.07 -2.22 1.68
N MET A 293 -4.75 -2.30 1.67
CA MET A 293 -3.89 -1.92 2.80
C MET A 293 -3.24 -0.56 2.55
N PRO A 294 -3.38 0.42 3.46
CA PRO A 294 -2.78 1.75 3.27
C PRO A 294 -1.27 1.69 3.44
N SER A 295 -0.53 1.92 2.36
CA SER A 295 0.95 1.83 2.35
C SER A 295 1.64 2.80 3.32
N LYS A 296 1.04 3.95 3.62
CA LYS A 296 1.62 4.97 4.51
C LYS A 296 1.91 4.46 5.94
N VAL A 297 1.16 3.46 6.43
CA VAL A 297 1.39 2.89 7.76
C VAL A 297 2.80 2.32 7.89
N TYR A 298 3.31 1.66 6.85
CA TYR A 298 4.65 1.08 6.88
C TYR A 298 5.74 2.16 6.98
N SER A 299 5.59 3.28 6.27
CA SER A 299 6.51 4.41 6.36
C SER A 299 6.50 5.06 7.74
N MET A 300 5.31 5.26 8.34
CA MET A 300 5.14 5.79 9.69
C MET A 300 5.74 4.86 10.74
N MET A 301 5.43 3.55 10.67
CA MET A 301 6.04 2.54 11.56
C MET A 301 7.56 2.54 11.45
N SER A 302 8.10 2.68 10.23
CA SER A 302 9.54 2.70 9.99
C SER A 302 10.24 3.91 10.65
N CYS A 303 9.56 5.05 10.68
CA CYS A 303 10.03 6.24 11.40
C CYS A 303 9.79 6.17 12.92
N GLY A 304 9.20 5.07 13.42
CA GLY A 304 8.95 4.88 14.85
C GLY A 304 7.83 5.78 15.36
N GLU A 305 6.76 5.99 14.59
CA GLU A 305 5.57 6.70 15.04
C GLU A 305 4.59 5.74 15.72
N ALA A 306 3.94 6.17 16.80
CA ALA A 306 2.77 5.46 17.31
C ALA A 306 1.61 5.65 16.33
N ILE A 307 0.86 4.61 16.01
CA ILE A 307 -0.16 4.67 14.96
C ILE A 307 -1.56 4.88 15.54
N ILE A 308 -2.30 5.88 15.04
CA ILE A 308 -3.75 5.93 15.25
C ILE A 308 -4.43 5.56 13.92
N GLY A 309 -5.07 4.39 13.92
CA GLY A 309 -5.87 3.90 12.80
C GLY A 309 -7.31 4.37 12.90
N ILE A 310 -7.79 5.08 11.86
CA ILE A 310 -9.21 5.42 11.71
C ILE A 310 -9.80 4.43 10.71
N GLY A 311 -10.57 3.47 11.18
CA GLY A 311 -11.04 2.34 10.38
C GLY A 311 -12.36 1.74 10.88
N THR A 312 -12.65 0.52 10.45
CA THR A 312 -13.89 -0.18 10.79
C THR A 312 -13.80 -1.05 12.05
N GLY A 313 -12.61 -1.19 12.61
CA GLY A 313 -12.32 -2.22 13.64
C GLY A 313 -12.20 -3.65 13.09
N HIS A 314 -12.50 -3.87 11.80
CA HIS A 314 -12.50 -5.19 11.15
C HIS A 314 -11.77 -5.16 9.79
N ASP A 315 -10.62 -4.52 9.73
CA ASP A 315 -9.79 -4.42 8.54
C ASP A 315 -8.32 -4.73 8.87
N ASP A 316 -7.50 -4.92 7.85
CA ASP A 316 -6.09 -5.31 8.02
C ASP A 316 -5.26 -4.23 8.73
N LEU A 317 -5.62 -2.94 8.61
CA LEU A 317 -4.96 -1.85 9.34
C LEU A 317 -5.21 -1.97 10.84
N CYS A 318 -6.47 -2.16 11.24
CA CYS A 318 -6.85 -2.29 12.64
C CYS A 318 -6.18 -3.51 13.28
N ARG A 319 -6.20 -4.66 12.60
CA ARG A 319 -5.49 -5.86 13.07
C ARG A 319 -3.99 -5.64 13.21
N LEU A 320 -3.35 -5.00 12.23
CA LEU A 320 -1.93 -4.67 12.31
C LEU A 320 -1.60 -3.86 13.56
N ILE A 321 -2.43 -2.87 13.89
CA ILE A 321 -2.21 -1.99 15.04
C ILE A 321 -2.42 -2.76 16.36
N GLU A 322 -3.52 -3.49 16.50
CA GLU A 322 -3.91 -4.15 17.75
C GLU A 322 -3.04 -5.38 18.04
N GLU A 323 -2.82 -6.25 17.05
CA GLU A 323 -2.03 -7.48 17.22
C GLU A 323 -0.56 -7.21 17.52
N ASN A 324 -0.03 -6.05 17.14
CA ASN A 324 1.38 -5.70 17.36
C ASN A 324 1.60 -4.64 18.45
N ASP A 325 0.55 -4.18 19.13
CA ASP A 325 0.63 -3.16 20.18
C ASP A 325 1.45 -1.93 19.72
N ILE A 326 1.06 -1.37 18.55
CA ILE A 326 1.77 -0.24 17.91
C ILE A 326 0.99 1.07 17.97
N GLY A 327 -0.18 1.06 18.61
CA GLY A 327 -1.02 2.25 18.66
C GLY A 327 -2.46 1.98 19.07
N GLU A 328 -3.36 2.83 18.59
CA GLU A 328 -4.78 2.83 18.95
C GLU A 328 -5.65 2.80 17.69
N VAL A 329 -6.81 2.16 17.78
CA VAL A 329 -7.83 2.14 16.71
C VAL A 329 -9.05 2.94 17.16
N ILE A 330 -9.63 3.69 16.23
CA ILE A 330 -10.88 4.39 16.43
C ILE A 330 -11.84 4.13 15.27
N ASP A 331 -13.14 4.17 15.53
CA ASP A 331 -14.15 4.12 14.47
C ASP A 331 -14.16 5.44 13.66
N ASN A 332 -14.56 5.37 12.41
CA ASN A 332 -14.51 6.47 11.44
C ASN A 332 -15.26 7.75 11.88
N ASP A 333 -16.27 7.61 12.71
CA ASP A 333 -17.14 8.73 13.10
C ASP A 333 -16.96 9.14 14.58
N ASP A 334 -15.97 8.55 15.28
CA ASP A 334 -15.77 8.80 16.71
C ASP A 334 -14.68 9.85 16.96
N PHE A 335 -15.06 11.11 16.77
CA PHE A 335 -14.24 12.29 17.08
C PHE A 335 -13.77 12.31 18.54
N ASN A 336 -14.63 12.01 19.49
CA ASN A 336 -14.28 12.07 20.92
C ASN A 336 -13.19 11.07 21.25
N SER A 337 -13.28 9.84 20.73
CA SER A 337 -12.21 8.84 20.89
C SER A 337 -10.88 9.31 20.28
N LEU A 338 -10.88 9.98 19.11
CA LEU A 338 -9.65 10.50 18.52
C LEU A 338 -8.96 11.48 19.47
N VAL A 339 -9.71 12.45 20.01
CA VAL A 339 -9.18 13.44 20.95
C VAL A 339 -8.63 12.75 22.22
N VAL A 340 -9.43 11.86 22.83
CA VAL A 340 -9.02 11.14 24.04
C VAL A 340 -7.74 10.31 23.81
N LYS A 341 -7.62 9.65 22.66
CA LYS A 341 -6.43 8.84 22.32
C LYS A 341 -5.18 9.71 22.10
N ILE A 342 -5.33 10.86 21.42
CA ILE A 342 -4.22 11.81 21.24
C ILE A 342 -3.77 12.36 22.60
N GLU A 343 -4.69 12.80 23.46
CA GLU A 343 -4.36 13.30 24.80
C GLU A 343 -3.72 12.23 25.69
N LYS A 344 -4.23 10.98 25.62
CA LYS A 344 -3.66 9.85 26.35
C LYS A 344 -2.18 9.67 25.98
N LEU A 345 -1.85 9.63 24.69
CA LEU A 345 -0.48 9.46 24.21
C LEU A 345 0.40 10.72 24.47
N TYR A 346 -0.20 11.90 24.48
CA TYR A 346 0.50 13.12 24.86
C TYR A 346 0.89 13.11 26.35
N LYS A 347 0.03 12.64 27.25
CA LYS A 347 0.26 12.59 28.70
C LYS A 347 1.10 11.37 29.14
N ASP A 348 0.83 10.21 28.56
CA ASP A 348 1.52 8.94 28.90
C ASP A 348 2.68 8.69 27.93
N ARG A 349 3.84 9.25 28.24
CA ARG A 349 5.05 9.11 27.43
C ARG A 349 5.61 7.68 27.43
N SER A 350 5.36 6.89 28.46
CA SER A 350 5.82 5.51 28.52
C SER A 350 5.03 4.62 27.55
N LEU A 351 3.71 4.82 27.46
CA LEU A 351 2.87 4.17 26.49
C LEU A 351 3.23 4.57 25.05
N LEU A 352 3.45 5.87 24.82
CA LEU A 352 3.88 6.38 23.52
C LEU A 352 5.16 5.69 23.05
N GLU A 353 6.21 5.69 23.89
CA GLU A 353 7.50 5.06 23.54
C GLU A 353 7.39 3.57 23.32
N ARG A 354 6.56 2.86 24.08
CA ARG A 354 6.27 1.45 23.83
C ARG A 354 5.70 1.22 22.44
N TYR A 355 4.69 1.99 22.04
CA TYR A 355 4.09 1.91 20.71
C TYR A 355 5.11 2.23 19.60
N LYS A 356 5.92 3.27 19.77
CA LYS A 356 6.96 3.68 18.83
C LYS A 356 8.01 2.58 18.61
N ILE A 357 8.49 1.97 19.70
CA ILE A 357 9.45 0.86 19.64
C ILE A 357 8.86 -0.35 18.93
N ASN A 358 7.61 -0.70 19.26
CA ASN A 358 6.94 -1.83 18.62
C ASN A 358 6.67 -1.54 17.14
N ALA A 359 6.23 -0.34 16.77
CA ALA A 359 6.03 0.07 15.39
C ALA A 359 7.31 -0.10 14.56
N ARG A 360 8.46 0.37 15.09
CA ARG A 360 9.76 0.18 14.43
C ARG A 360 10.10 -1.30 14.24
N LYS A 361 9.91 -2.15 15.24
CA LYS A 361 10.15 -3.60 15.14
C LYS A 361 9.29 -4.25 14.06
N VAL A 362 8.00 -3.85 13.96
CA VAL A 362 7.10 -4.36 12.92
C VAL A 362 7.55 -3.90 11.55
N ALA A 363 8.00 -2.64 11.40
CA ALA A 363 8.55 -2.16 10.13
C ALA A 363 9.80 -2.95 9.72
N GLU A 364 10.70 -3.28 10.63
CA GLU A 364 11.89 -4.09 10.37
C GLU A 364 11.55 -5.51 9.90
N LEU A 365 10.47 -6.11 10.40
CA LEU A 365 9.95 -7.37 9.86
C LEU A 365 9.44 -7.23 8.42
N ASN A 366 8.98 -6.04 8.02
CA ASN A 366 8.53 -5.71 6.69
C ASN A 366 9.59 -4.96 5.86
N SER A 367 10.87 -5.05 6.24
CA SER A 367 11.97 -4.46 5.47
C SER A 367 12.00 -5.00 4.03
N VAL A 368 12.59 -4.22 3.11
CA VAL A 368 12.78 -4.64 1.72
C VAL A 368 13.41 -6.03 1.65
N ASP A 369 14.45 -6.30 2.45
CA ASP A 369 15.16 -7.59 2.45
C ASP A 369 14.28 -8.75 2.88
N ASN A 370 13.50 -8.59 3.95
CA ASN A 370 12.59 -9.63 4.45
C ASN A 370 11.47 -9.92 3.43
N ILE A 371 10.88 -8.89 2.84
CA ILE A 371 9.84 -9.06 1.83
C ILE A 371 10.42 -9.65 0.53
N THR A 372 11.64 -9.24 0.13
CA THR A 372 12.37 -9.85 -0.99
C THR A 372 12.55 -11.36 -0.77
N ALA A 373 12.93 -11.78 0.45
CA ALA A 373 13.07 -13.19 0.78
C ALA A 373 11.74 -13.97 0.67
N LEU A 374 10.60 -13.36 1.06
CA LEU A 374 9.28 -13.98 0.88
C LEU A 374 8.93 -14.17 -0.60
N TYR A 375 9.18 -13.15 -1.44
CA TYR A 375 8.98 -13.27 -2.88
C TYR A 375 9.92 -14.31 -3.50
N LYS A 376 11.19 -14.36 -3.09
CA LYS A 376 12.15 -15.34 -3.54
C LYS A 376 11.68 -16.75 -3.25
N ASN A 377 11.23 -17.03 -2.03
CA ASN A 377 10.68 -18.33 -1.65
C ASN A 377 9.47 -18.69 -2.51
N LEU A 378 8.56 -17.75 -2.71
CA LEU A 378 7.38 -17.95 -3.55
C LEU A 378 7.75 -18.26 -5.01
N PHE A 379 8.67 -17.50 -5.61
CA PHE A 379 9.11 -17.75 -7.00
C PHE A 379 9.83 -19.09 -7.14
N ASN A 380 10.59 -19.51 -6.13
CA ASN A 380 11.27 -20.81 -6.12
C ASN A 380 10.30 -21.99 -6.19
N GLU A 381 9.10 -21.89 -5.62
CA GLU A 381 8.07 -22.92 -5.74
C GLU A 381 7.69 -23.21 -7.21
N PHE A 382 7.83 -22.24 -8.10
CA PHE A 382 7.40 -22.31 -9.49
C PHE A 382 8.55 -22.44 -10.52
N LEU A 383 9.71 -21.91 -10.19
CA LEU A 383 10.83 -21.77 -11.14
C LEU A 383 11.99 -22.74 -10.87
N ASN A 384 12.03 -23.37 -9.68
CA ASN A 384 13.17 -24.17 -9.22
C ASN A 384 14.50 -23.42 -9.38
N ILE A 385 14.54 -22.16 -8.97
CA ILE A 385 15.76 -21.34 -8.92
C ILE A 385 16.44 -21.66 -7.59
N ASP A 386 17.74 -21.96 -7.59
CA ASP A 386 18.47 -22.47 -6.43
C ASP A 386 18.16 -21.78 -5.11
N SER A 387 17.79 -22.59 -4.12
CA SER A 387 17.41 -22.16 -2.79
C SER A 387 18.64 -21.70 -2.00
N VAL A 388 18.73 -20.40 -1.74
CA VAL A 388 19.51 -19.90 -0.60
C VAL A 388 18.76 -20.28 0.67
N LYS A 389 19.44 -20.93 1.63
CA LYS A 389 18.88 -21.32 2.93
C LYS A 389 18.13 -20.14 3.57
N PRO A 390 16.96 -20.36 4.18
CA PRO A 390 16.18 -19.28 4.81
C PRO A 390 17.04 -18.61 5.89
N CYS A 391 17.21 -17.31 5.75
CA CYS A 391 17.79 -16.48 6.79
C CYS A 391 16.72 -16.30 7.90
N SER A 392 17.05 -16.80 9.11
CA SER A 392 16.43 -16.60 10.41
C SER A 392 15.01 -17.11 10.72
N LYS A 393 14.90 -17.66 11.94
CA LYS A 393 13.74 -18.25 12.60
C LYS A 393 12.52 -17.34 12.83
N ASN A 394 12.56 -16.07 12.37
CA ASN A 394 11.48 -15.11 12.58
C ASN A 394 10.43 -15.03 11.47
N LEU A 395 10.70 -15.62 10.29
CA LEU A 395 9.76 -15.58 9.15
C LEU A 395 8.52 -16.48 9.34
N SER A 396 8.57 -17.49 10.23
CA SER A 396 7.43 -18.35 10.50
C SER A 396 6.24 -17.64 11.17
N LYS A 397 6.47 -16.51 11.83
CA LYS A 397 5.39 -15.70 12.43
C LYS A 397 4.57 -14.91 11.40
N LEU A 398 5.15 -14.58 10.24
CA LEU A 398 4.44 -13.84 9.17
C LEU A 398 3.57 -14.74 8.28
N THR A 399 3.85 -16.05 8.25
CA THR A 399 3.14 -17.00 7.36
C THR A 399 2.14 -17.91 8.10
N SER A 400 2.12 -17.89 9.45
CA SER A 400 1.29 -18.75 10.31
C SER A 400 0.13 -18.02 11.01
N GLN A 401 -0.13 -16.77 10.66
CA GLN A 401 -1.29 -16.00 11.13
C GLN A 401 -2.43 -15.95 10.10
#